data_0323a5d4bd811e8a4f753d9043711266
#
_entry.id   0323a5d4bd811e8a4f753d9043711266
#
_cell.length_a   1.000
_cell.length_b   1.000
_cell.length_c   1.000
_cell.angle_alpha   90.00
_cell.angle_beta   90.00
_cell.angle_gamma   90.00
#
_symmetry.space_group_name_H-M   'P 1'
#
loop_
_entity.id
_entity.type
_entity.pdbx_description
1 polymer ?
#
loop_
_entity_poly.entity_id
_entity_poly.type
_entity_poly.pdbx_seq_one_letter_code
_entity_poly.pdbx_strand_id
1 'polypeptide(L)'
;MIQQYSRLKVADNTGARTIQCIRIMGRSRKTTAGVGDVIIASVKQAIPNAPVKKGDVVRAVVVRTAKEYGRPDGSYIRFDENAAVLINNQGNPRGTRIFGPVARELRDRNYMKIVSLAPEVL
;
A
#
# COMPACT_ATOMS: atom_id res chain seq x y z
N MET A 1 1.61 8.17 8.82
CA MET A 1 2.70 7.27 8.46
C MET A 1 2.45 5.89 9.07
N ILE A 2 2.97 4.89 8.42
CA ILE A 2 2.70 3.50 8.80
C ILE A 2 3.82 3.02 9.71
N GLN A 3 3.45 2.39 10.81
CA GLN A 3 4.38 1.78 11.76
C GLN A 3 4.09 0.30 11.88
N GLN A 4 4.97 -0.41 12.58
CA GLN A 4 4.71 -1.80 12.93
C GLN A 4 3.37 -1.88 13.67
N TYR A 5 2.56 -2.87 13.33
CA TYR A 5 1.20 -3.11 13.85
C TYR A 5 0.14 -2.14 13.35
N SER A 6 0.47 -1.14 12.53
CA SER A 6 -0.55 -0.31 11.88
C SER A 6 -1.42 -1.15 10.96
N ARG A 7 -2.71 -0.88 10.95
CA ARG A 7 -3.64 -1.53 10.02
C ARG A 7 -3.91 -0.62 8.83
N LEU A 8 -4.00 -1.25 7.66
CA LEU A 8 -4.25 -0.55 6.40
C LEU A 8 -5.38 -1.25 5.67
N LYS A 9 -6.14 -0.47 4.91
CA LYS A 9 -7.05 -1.04 3.92
C LYS A 9 -6.28 -1.52 2.72
N VAL A 10 -6.80 -2.56 2.06
CA VAL A 10 -6.26 -3.05 0.80
C VAL A 10 -7.06 -2.41 -0.32
N ALA A 11 -6.38 -1.71 -1.22
CA ALA A 11 -7.00 -0.91 -2.27
C ALA A 11 -7.07 -1.66 -3.61
N ASP A 12 -7.09 -2.99 -3.59
CA ASP A 12 -7.14 -3.79 -4.80
C ASP A 12 -8.17 -4.91 -4.70
N ASN A 13 -8.31 -5.67 -5.78
CA ASN A 13 -9.30 -6.74 -5.89
C ASN A 13 -8.73 -8.14 -5.64
N THR A 14 -7.65 -8.25 -4.87
CA THR A 14 -7.06 -9.56 -4.53
C THR A 14 -7.90 -10.38 -3.57
N GLY A 15 -8.85 -9.75 -2.88
CA GLY A 15 -9.68 -10.40 -1.89
C GLY A 15 -9.30 -10.05 -0.45
N ALA A 16 -8.10 -9.59 -0.20
CA ALA A 16 -7.73 -9.07 1.12
C ALA A 16 -8.42 -7.72 1.33
N ARG A 17 -8.92 -7.49 2.55
CA ARG A 17 -9.59 -6.23 2.89
C ARG A 17 -8.78 -5.38 3.85
N THR A 18 -8.19 -6.01 4.85
CA THR A 18 -7.40 -5.33 5.88
C THR A 18 -6.14 -6.12 6.11
N ILE A 19 -5.03 -5.40 6.19
CA ILE A 19 -3.73 -5.96 6.51
C ILE A 19 -3.14 -5.21 7.69
N GLN A 20 -2.24 -5.88 8.42
CA GLN A 20 -1.53 -5.27 9.53
C GLN A 20 -0.03 -5.34 9.25
N CYS A 21 0.64 -4.20 9.34
CA CYS A 21 2.07 -4.13 9.08
C CYS A 21 2.84 -4.91 10.14
N ILE A 22 3.66 -5.86 9.70
CA ILE A 22 4.56 -6.60 10.57
C ILE A 22 5.94 -5.96 10.54
N ARG A 23 6.41 -5.60 9.34
CA ARG A 23 7.77 -5.13 9.13
C ARG A 23 7.80 -4.17 7.95
N ILE A 24 8.66 -3.15 8.06
CA ILE A 24 8.89 -2.21 6.97
C ILE A 24 10.18 -2.63 6.25
N MET A 25 10.08 -2.79 4.93
CA MET A 25 11.23 -3.13 4.12
C MET A 25 12.12 -1.92 3.90
N GLY A 26 13.41 -2.15 3.78
CA GLY A 26 14.38 -1.10 3.54
C GLY A 26 15.51 -1.15 4.54
N ARG A 27 16.00 0.03 4.95
CA ARG A 27 17.13 0.11 5.89
C ARG A 27 16.74 -0.51 7.23
N SER A 28 17.71 -1.15 7.90
CA SER A 28 17.49 -1.88 9.14
C SER A 28 16.92 -1.02 10.29
N ARG A 29 17.06 0.30 10.21
CA ARG A 29 16.57 1.22 11.24
C ARG A 29 15.29 1.96 10.84
N LYS A 30 14.67 1.56 9.74
CA LYS A 30 13.45 2.22 9.30
C LYS A 30 12.29 1.82 10.20
N THR A 31 11.69 2.80 10.87
CA THR A 31 10.60 2.59 11.84
C THR A 31 9.24 3.00 11.30
N THR A 32 9.20 3.78 10.22
CA THR A 32 7.95 4.24 9.62
C THR A 32 7.98 4.07 8.11
N ALA A 33 6.82 3.85 7.52
CA ALA A 33 6.64 3.78 6.08
C ALA A 33 5.73 4.89 5.60
N GLY A 34 6.06 5.45 4.45
CA GLY A 34 5.22 6.40 3.73
C GLY A 34 4.81 5.84 2.38
N VAL A 35 4.22 6.69 1.56
CA VAL A 35 3.80 6.31 0.20
C VAL A 35 5.02 5.83 -0.61
N GLY A 36 4.85 4.70 -1.29
CA GLY A 36 5.90 4.09 -2.09
C GLY A 36 6.80 3.13 -1.33
N ASP A 37 6.68 3.05 -0.03
CA ASP A 37 7.45 2.09 0.76
C ASP A 37 6.77 0.73 0.75
N VAL A 38 7.58 -0.33 0.78
CA VAL A 38 7.11 -1.71 0.82
C VAL A 38 7.09 -2.19 2.25
N ILE A 39 5.99 -2.83 2.62
CA ILE A 39 5.85 -3.44 3.94
C ILE A 39 5.55 -4.93 3.80
N ILE A 40 5.89 -5.69 4.83
CA ILE A 40 5.42 -7.05 5.00
C ILE A 40 4.27 -6.99 6.00
N ALA A 41 3.16 -7.61 5.64
CA ALA A 41 1.94 -7.50 6.44
C ALA A 41 1.24 -8.85 6.53
N SER A 42 0.44 -9.02 7.58
CA SER A 42 -0.45 -10.16 7.68
C SER A 42 -1.88 -9.75 7.33
N VAL A 43 -2.58 -10.62 6.63
CA VAL A 43 -3.96 -10.38 6.24
C VAL A 43 -4.87 -10.63 7.44
N LYS A 44 -5.60 -9.61 7.86
CA LYS A 44 -6.51 -9.68 9.00
C LYS A 44 -7.96 -9.91 8.60
N GLN A 45 -8.34 -9.46 7.41
CA GLN A 45 -9.66 -9.69 6.85
C GLN A 45 -9.53 -9.96 5.36
N ALA A 46 -10.25 -10.95 4.88
CA ALA A 46 -10.31 -11.29 3.46
C ALA A 46 -11.71 -11.82 3.14
N ILE A 47 -12.11 -11.68 1.88
CA ILE A 47 -13.37 -12.26 1.43
C ILE A 47 -13.22 -13.78 1.32
N PRO A 48 -14.31 -14.56 1.53
CA PRO A 48 -14.25 -16.01 1.40
C PRO A 48 -13.86 -16.43 -0.02
N ASN A 49 -13.12 -17.55 -0.12
CA ASN A 49 -12.73 -18.16 -1.39
C ASN A 49 -11.85 -17.29 -2.29
N ALA A 50 -11.18 -16.29 -1.72
CA ALA A 50 -10.23 -15.47 -2.45
C ALA A 50 -8.85 -16.15 -2.49
N PRO A 51 -8.00 -15.79 -3.48
CA PRO A 51 -6.62 -16.30 -3.51
C PRO A 51 -5.81 -15.93 -2.27
N VAL A 52 -6.09 -14.77 -1.68
CA VAL A 52 -5.44 -14.32 -0.46
C VAL A 52 -6.38 -14.58 0.71
N LYS A 53 -5.88 -15.26 1.73
CA LYS A 53 -6.68 -15.70 2.87
C LYS A 53 -6.24 -15.01 4.15
N LYS A 54 -7.13 -14.94 5.12
CA LYS A 54 -6.83 -14.44 6.46
C LYS A 54 -5.65 -15.23 7.05
N GLY A 55 -4.70 -14.50 7.60
CA GLY A 55 -3.49 -15.08 8.17
C GLY A 55 -2.31 -15.16 7.22
N ASP A 56 -2.51 -14.96 5.93
CA ASP A 56 -1.41 -14.95 4.96
C ASP A 56 -0.46 -13.78 5.23
N VAL A 57 0.82 -14.03 4.98
CA VAL A 57 1.85 -12.98 5.02
C VAL A 57 2.12 -12.53 3.60
N VAL A 58 1.98 -11.24 3.36
CA VAL A 58 2.04 -10.67 2.02
C VAL A 58 2.97 -9.45 1.99
N ARG A 59 3.45 -9.12 0.79
CA ARG A 59 4.11 -7.84 0.53
C ARG A 59 3.10 -6.86 0.01
N ALA A 60 3.22 -5.61 0.44
CA ALA A 60 2.35 -4.54 -0.03
C ALA A 60 3.13 -3.24 -0.14
N VAL A 61 2.72 -2.39 -1.07
CA VAL A 61 3.25 -1.04 -1.20
C VAL A 61 2.19 -0.06 -0.72
N VAL A 62 2.61 0.90 0.09
CA VAL A 62 1.70 1.92 0.61
C VAL A 62 1.37 2.90 -0.51
N VAL A 63 0.09 3.07 -0.82
CA VAL A 63 -0.37 3.92 -1.92
C VAL A 63 -0.99 5.23 -1.44
N ARG A 64 -1.46 5.28 -0.20
CA ARG A 64 -1.95 6.52 0.40
C ARG A 64 -1.86 6.46 1.92
N THR A 65 -1.71 7.62 2.54
CA THR A 65 -1.61 7.74 4.00
C THR A 65 -2.57 8.81 4.50
N ALA A 66 -3.11 8.59 5.68
CA ALA A 66 -3.97 9.57 6.34
C ALA A 66 -3.17 10.74 6.91
N LYS A 67 -1.91 10.51 7.25
CA LYS A 67 -1.05 11.60 7.71
C LYS A 67 -0.51 12.38 6.52
N GLU A 68 -0.57 13.70 6.60
CA GLU A 68 -0.06 14.58 5.56
C GLU A 68 1.46 14.46 5.40
N TYR A 69 1.94 14.67 4.19
CA TYR A 69 3.36 14.78 3.91
C TYR A 69 3.59 15.88 2.86
N GLY A 70 4.78 16.50 2.95
CA GLY A 70 5.14 17.57 2.03
C GLY A 70 5.68 17.06 0.71
N ARG A 71 5.47 17.83 -0.34
CA ARG A 71 6.01 17.59 -1.67
C ARG A 71 7.10 18.61 -1.99
N PRO A 72 7.99 18.30 -2.96
CA PRO A 72 9.08 19.23 -3.31
C PRO A 72 8.61 20.61 -3.77
N ASP A 73 7.38 20.72 -4.30
CA ASP A 73 6.83 22.01 -4.74
C ASP A 73 6.24 22.86 -3.60
N GLY A 74 6.37 22.40 -2.35
CA GLY A 74 5.85 23.10 -1.18
C GLY A 74 4.42 22.78 -0.81
N SER A 75 3.70 21.97 -1.60
CA SER A 75 2.37 21.54 -1.28
C SER A 75 2.37 20.36 -0.31
N TYR A 76 1.22 20.10 0.30
CA TYR A 76 1.01 18.95 1.17
C TYR A 76 -0.14 18.13 0.64
N ILE A 77 -0.09 16.83 0.88
CA ILE A 77 -1.16 15.92 0.52
C ILE A 77 -1.46 14.98 1.68
N ARG A 78 -2.72 14.66 1.86
CA ARG A 78 -3.18 13.61 2.77
C ARG A 78 -4.41 12.96 2.18
N PHE A 79 -4.65 11.74 2.60
CA PHE A 79 -5.82 10.96 2.20
C PHE A 79 -6.69 10.68 3.41
N ASP A 80 -7.91 10.18 3.19
CA ASP A 80 -8.83 9.89 4.28
C ASP A 80 -8.43 8.67 5.08
N GLU A 81 -7.58 7.80 4.50
CA GLU A 81 -7.22 6.54 5.13
C GLU A 81 -5.84 6.07 4.67
N ASN A 82 -5.29 5.14 5.43
CA ASN A 82 -4.08 4.43 5.02
C ASN A 82 -4.48 3.24 4.14
N ALA A 83 -3.84 3.09 3.00
CA ALA A 83 -4.13 1.99 2.10
C ALA A 83 -2.87 1.49 1.41
N ALA A 84 -2.91 0.21 1.06
CA ALA A 84 -1.81 -0.46 0.39
C ALA A 84 -2.35 -1.35 -0.72
N VAL A 85 -1.48 -1.68 -1.66
CA VAL A 85 -1.75 -2.60 -2.77
C VAL A 85 -0.82 -3.79 -2.62
N LEU A 86 -1.35 -5.01 -2.71
CA LEU A 86 -0.55 -6.23 -2.62
C LEU A 86 0.32 -6.38 -3.87
N ILE A 87 1.57 -6.71 -3.67
CA ILE A 87 2.54 -6.90 -4.75
C ILE A 87 3.20 -8.26 -4.64
N ASN A 88 3.74 -8.73 -5.77
CA ASN A 88 4.56 -9.95 -5.80
C ASN A 88 6.03 -9.62 -5.55
N ASN A 89 6.89 -10.64 -5.64
CA ASN A 89 8.32 -10.47 -5.38
C ASN A 89 9.01 -9.58 -6.41
N GLN A 90 8.43 -9.40 -7.59
CA GLN A 90 8.96 -8.50 -8.62
C GLN A 90 8.46 -7.06 -8.49
N GLY A 91 7.62 -6.78 -7.49
CA GLY A 91 7.06 -5.45 -7.29
C GLY A 91 5.85 -5.13 -8.15
N ASN A 92 5.26 -6.12 -8.80
CA ASN A 92 4.07 -5.94 -9.61
C ASN A 92 2.80 -6.15 -8.79
N PRO A 93 1.71 -5.43 -9.10
CA PRO A 93 0.45 -5.64 -8.37
C PRO A 93 -0.08 -7.05 -8.60
N ARG A 94 -0.59 -7.67 -7.54
CA ARG A 94 -1.18 -9.00 -7.61
C ARG A 94 -2.61 -8.95 -8.14
N GLY A 95 -3.31 -7.86 -7.91
CA GLY A 95 -4.66 -7.65 -8.40
C GLY A 95 -4.68 -7.02 -9.79
N THR A 96 -5.88 -6.96 -10.37
CA THR A 96 -6.09 -6.38 -11.71
C THR A 96 -6.76 -5.01 -11.65
N ARG A 97 -7.27 -4.61 -10.48
CA ARG A 97 -7.95 -3.33 -10.29
C ARG A 97 -7.47 -2.67 -9.01
N ILE A 98 -7.47 -1.36 -9.02
CA ILE A 98 -7.16 -0.54 -7.83
C ILE A 98 -8.36 0.35 -7.54
N PHE A 99 -8.71 0.46 -6.27
CA PHE A 99 -9.86 1.24 -5.82
C PHE A 99 -9.38 2.53 -5.16
N GLY A 100 -9.98 3.64 -5.57
CA GLY A 100 -9.68 4.94 -5.03
C GLY A 100 -8.39 5.56 -5.55
N PRO A 101 -8.05 6.76 -5.07
CA PRO A 101 -6.87 7.47 -5.56
C PRO A 101 -5.58 6.88 -5.03
N VAL A 102 -4.50 7.06 -5.78
CA VAL A 102 -3.14 6.77 -5.33
C VAL A 102 -2.30 8.03 -5.46
N ALA A 103 -1.23 8.12 -4.69
CA ALA A 103 -0.33 9.25 -4.75
C ALA A 103 0.62 9.12 -5.95
N ARG A 104 0.89 10.23 -6.62
CA ARG A 104 1.75 10.24 -7.82
C ARG A 104 3.21 9.88 -7.54
N GLU A 105 3.66 9.93 -6.28
CA GLU A 105 5.01 9.53 -5.88
C GLU A 105 5.33 8.07 -6.20
N LEU A 106 4.30 7.24 -6.40
CA LEU A 106 4.51 5.86 -6.85
C LEU A 106 5.19 5.79 -8.21
N ARG A 107 4.97 6.78 -9.06
CA ARG A 107 5.61 6.86 -10.37
C ARG A 107 7.13 7.01 -10.24
N ASP A 108 7.56 7.79 -9.25
CA ASP A 108 8.99 8.02 -8.99
C ASP A 108 9.67 6.81 -8.35
N ARG A 109 8.89 5.89 -7.79
CA ARG A 109 9.37 4.66 -7.17
C ARG A 109 9.24 3.44 -8.07
N ASN A 110 8.98 3.63 -9.37
CA ASN A 110 8.86 2.58 -10.38
C ASN A 110 7.63 1.69 -10.24
N TYR A 111 6.58 2.18 -9.64
CA TYR A 111 5.31 1.47 -9.55
C TYR A 111 4.33 1.92 -10.62
N MET A 112 4.81 1.96 -11.87
CA MET A 112 4.01 2.44 -13.00
C MET A 112 2.77 1.60 -13.28
N LYS A 113 2.84 0.29 -13.03
CA LYS A 113 1.68 -0.59 -13.21
C LYS A 113 0.56 -0.25 -12.24
N ILE A 114 0.90 0.10 -11.01
CA ILE A 114 -0.08 0.53 -10.02
C ILE A 114 -0.71 1.86 -10.46
N VAL A 115 0.12 2.80 -10.90
CA VAL A 115 -0.37 4.11 -11.38
C VAL A 115 -1.31 3.93 -12.57
N SER A 116 -0.98 3.04 -13.50
CA SER A 116 -1.80 2.82 -14.69
C SER A 116 -3.14 2.15 -14.37
N LEU A 117 -3.21 1.36 -13.31
CA LEU A 117 -4.45 0.70 -12.89
C LEU A 117 -5.32 1.59 -12.01
N ALA A 118 -4.77 2.64 -11.43
CA ALA A 118 -5.50 3.50 -10.50
C ALA A 118 -6.51 4.38 -11.25
N PRO A 119 -7.72 4.56 -10.69
CA PRO A 119 -8.73 5.41 -11.31
C PRO A 119 -8.38 6.90 -11.21
N GLU A 120 -7.56 7.27 -10.24
CA GLU A 120 -7.18 8.65 -10.02
C GLU A 120 -5.79 8.70 -9.40
N VAL A 121 -4.96 9.63 -9.85
CA VAL A 121 -3.59 9.82 -9.35
C VAL A 121 -3.48 11.25 -8.84
N LEU A 122 -3.25 11.38 -7.56
CA LEU A 122 -3.12 12.67 -6.88
C LEU A 122 -1.69 12.87 -6.41
#